data_ee41482f871f6b3d32894e3a74a69219
#
_entry.id   ee41482f871f6b3d32894e3a74a69219
#
_cell.length_a   1.000
_cell.length_b   1.000
_cell.length_c   1.000
_cell.angle_alpha   90.00
_cell.angle_beta   90.00
_cell.angle_gamma   90.00
#
_symmetry.space_group_name_H-M   'P 1'
#
loop_
_entity.id
_entity.type
_entity.pdbx_description
1 polymer ?
#
loop_
_entity_poly.entity_id
_entity_poly.type
_entity_poly.pdbx_seq_one_letter_code
_entity_poly.pdbx_strand_id
1 'polypeptide(L)'
;MARNIREVVFVDGVRTPFGKAGGAFAATRADDLVVKSFREILRRNPALDPAAIDDVAVAATTQIGDQGLTIGRSAGILAGLPASVPGYSVDRMCAGAMTAVTTVSAGIMAGALDVALAGGVEHMTRHPMGEGIDPNPRFVAEKLVDTDALVMGKTAENIHDRYPQITKERADRYAMGSQRKTAAAYAAGHLQPDIVPVAVPSGEGWTLVSIDEGPRPETTLEGLAGLKTPFRPHGRVTAGNSSGLNDGATAALLASEEKADELGLTKKMRMVGYAFAGVAPEIMGVGPVPSTEKALQRAGLTITDIDLFEINEAFAVQVLAFTDHFGIDDEDPRVNPLGGAIAVGHPLASSGIRLMSYLAKDFEMNPNARYGLTTMCIGLGMGGTVIWENVNYAGAK
;
A
#
# COMPACT_ATOMS: atom_id res chain seq x y z
N MET A 1 -20.45 29.36 11.68
CA MET A 1 -19.02 29.59 11.44
C MET A 1 -18.56 28.58 10.40
N ALA A 2 -17.97 29.02 9.28
CA ALA A 2 -17.32 28.11 8.37
C ALA A 2 -16.14 27.47 9.12
N ARG A 3 -16.13 26.16 9.30
CA ARG A 3 -14.95 25.45 9.81
C ARG A 3 -13.89 25.50 8.71
N ASN A 4 -12.73 26.07 9.00
CA ASN A 4 -11.59 25.94 8.10
C ASN A 4 -11.16 24.48 8.09
N ILE A 5 -10.99 23.91 6.90
CA ILE A 5 -10.39 22.58 6.73
C ILE A 5 -8.91 22.73 7.09
N ARG A 6 -8.42 21.85 7.97
CA ARG A 6 -7.01 21.86 8.40
C ARG A 6 -6.16 21.06 7.42
N GLU A 7 -4.93 21.50 7.24
CA GLU A 7 -3.93 20.78 6.45
C GLU A 7 -3.45 19.54 7.20
N VAL A 8 -3.24 18.45 6.47
CA VAL A 8 -2.74 17.17 7.01
C VAL A 8 -1.42 16.84 6.40
N VAL A 9 -0.45 16.53 7.26
CA VAL A 9 0.90 16.14 6.83
C VAL A 9 1.21 14.68 7.20
N PHE A 10 1.90 14.03 6.30
CA PHE A 10 2.55 12.74 6.54
C PHE A 10 3.93 13.02 7.13
N VAL A 11 4.10 12.60 8.37
CA VAL A 11 5.32 12.86 9.14
C VAL A 11 6.35 11.77 8.91
N ASP A 12 5.93 10.51 9.07
CA ASP A 12 6.82 9.36 8.89
C ASP A 12 6.03 8.12 8.47
N GLY A 13 6.71 7.17 7.83
CA GLY A 13 6.16 5.87 7.46
C GLY A 13 7.23 4.80 7.51
N VAL A 14 6.87 3.65 8.07
CA VAL A 14 7.75 2.48 8.17
C VAL A 14 7.00 1.21 7.84
N ARG A 15 7.75 0.16 7.57
CA ARG A 15 7.21 -1.18 7.33
C ARG A 15 8.13 -2.25 7.89
N THR A 16 7.60 -3.41 8.20
CA THR A 16 8.44 -4.60 8.32
C THR A 16 9.00 -5.00 6.96
N PRO A 17 10.02 -5.85 6.86
CA PRO A 17 10.26 -6.61 5.64
C PRO A 17 8.95 -7.29 5.21
N PHE A 18 8.74 -7.49 3.92
CA PHE A 18 7.63 -8.30 3.43
C PHE A 18 8.12 -9.74 3.23
N GLY A 19 7.58 -10.64 4.06
CA GLY A 19 7.81 -12.08 3.99
C GLY A 19 6.96 -12.73 2.90
N LYS A 20 7.40 -13.87 2.37
CA LYS A 20 6.55 -14.74 1.55
C LYS A 20 5.61 -15.53 2.45
N ALA A 21 4.45 -15.90 1.94
CA ALA A 21 3.58 -16.86 2.62
C ALA A 21 4.35 -18.18 2.88
N GLY A 22 4.35 -18.62 4.13
CA GLY A 22 5.16 -19.76 4.59
C GLY A 22 6.66 -19.46 4.78
N GLY A 23 7.07 -18.18 4.64
CA GLY A 23 8.44 -17.73 4.76
C GLY A 23 8.86 -17.31 6.18
N ALA A 24 9.69 -16.29 6.25
CA ALA A 24 10.38 -15.85 7.47
C ALA A 24 9.43 -15.53 8.65
N PHE A 25 8.21 -15.08 8.38
CA PHE A 25 7.26 -14.69 9.42
C PHE A 25 6.29 -15.79 9.85
N ALA A 26 6.41 -17.01 9.34
CA ALA A 26 5.46 -18.11 9.62
C ALA A 26 5.19 -18.35 11.11
N ALA A 27 6.19 -18.16 11.96
CA ALA A 27 6.09 -18.30 13.42
C ALA A 27 5.85 -16.98 14.17
N THR A 28 5.73 -15.84 13.46
CA THR A 28 5.53 -14.52 14.07
C THR A 28 4.05 -14.17 14.07
N ARG A 29 3.55 -13.52 15.11
CA ARG A 29 2.17 -13.06 15.17
C ARG A 29 1.98 -11.79 14.32
N ALA A 30 0.79 -11.63 13.72
CA ALA A 30 0.46 -10.47 12.92
C ALA A 30 0.46 -9.17 13.75
N ASP A 31 -0.13 -9.20 14.94
CA ASP A 31 -0.17 -8.07 15.88
C ASP A 31 1.25 -7.64 16.31
N ASP A 32 2.19 -8.59 16.50
CA ASP A 32 3.58 -8.26 16.80
C ASP A 32 4.28 -7.51 15.67
N LEU A 33 3.96 -7.79 14.40
CA LEU A 33 4.49 -7.02 13.25
C LEU A 33 4.02 -5.56 13.30
N VAL A 34 2.74 -5.32 13.65
CA VAL A 34 2.21 -3.95 13.84
C VAL A 34 2.92 -3.26 15.00
N VAL A 35 3.08 -3.96 16.14
CA VAL A 35 3.78 -3.43 17.33
C VAL A 35 5.20 -2.99 17.01
N LYS A 36 5.95 -3.77 16.20
CA LYS A 36 7.30 -3.40 15.76
C LYS A 36 7.29 -2.10 14.96
N SER A 37 6.33 -1.97 14.03
CA SER A 37 6.19 -0.77 13.21
C SER A 37 5.81 0.45 14.05
N PHE A 38 4.88 0.34 15.00
CA PHE A 38 4.50 1.44 15.88
C PHE A 38 5.65 1.89 16.79
N ARG A 39 6.35 0.96 17.41
CA ARG A 39 7.51 1.28 18.25
C ARG A 39 8.59 2.00 17.46
N GLU A 40 8.81 1.65 16.21
CA GLU A 40 9.78 2.32 15.36
C GLU A 40 9.34 3.75 15.00
N ILE A 41 8.07 3.99 14.69
CA ILE A 41 7.52 5.34 14.48
C ILE A 41 7.78 6.21 15.73
N LEU A 42 7.46 5.71 16.92
CA LEU A 42 7.69 6.45 18.17
C LEU A 42 9.18 6.71 18.40
N ARG A 43 10.03 5.73 18.17
CA ARG A 43 11.50 5.87 18.32
C ARG A 43 12.08 6.93 17.38
N ARG A 44 11.57 7.03 16.15
CA ARG A 44 12.02 8.01 15.15
C ARG A 44 11.54 9.42 15.43
N ASN A 45 10.44 9.55 16.16
CA ASN A 45 9.81 10.83 16.46
C ASN A 45 9.85 11.11 17.98
N PRO A 46 11.05 11.27 18.59
CA PRO A 46 11.21 11.39 20.04
C PRO A 46 10.62 12.68 20.64
N ALA A 47 10.31 13.67 19.80
CA ALA A 47 9.62 14.89 20.21
C ALA A 47 8.10 14.66 20.43
N LEU A 48 7.56 13.56 19.90
CA LEU A 48 6.15 13.20 20.09
C LEU A 48 5.95 12.50 21.45
N ASP A 49 5.22 13.13 22.35
CA ASP A 49 4.67 12.41 23.51
C ASP A 49 3.62 11.41 23.01
N PRO A 50 3.76 10.11 23.29
CA PRO A 50 2.76 9.13 22.90
C PRO A 50 1.33 9.43 23.42
N ALA A 51 1.20 10.19 24.51
CA ALA A 51 -0.08 10.65 25.05
C ALA A 51 -0.76 11.74 24.17
N ALA A 52 -0.04 12.37 23.25
CA ALA A 52 -0.57 13.33 22.31
C ALA A 52 -1.20 12.66 21.06
N ILE A 53 -1.14 11.35 20.95
CA ILE A 53 -1.82 10.62 19.87
C ILE A 53 -3.30 10.49 20.21
N ASP A 54 -4.14 11.06 19.35
CA ASP A 54 -5.60 11.11 19.57
C ASP A 54 -6.30 9.79 19.20
N ASP A 55 -5.80 9.08 18.17
CA ASP A 55 -6.41 7.82 17.72
C ASP A 55 -5.44 6.95 16.90
N VAL A 56 -5.76 5.65 16.83
CA VAL A 56 -4.99 4.63 16.11
C VAL A 56 -5.90 3.83 15.20
N ALA A 57 -5.71 3.95 13.88
CA ALA A 57 -6.43 3.16 12.88
C ALA A 57 -5.52 2.08 12.29
N VAL A 58 -5.89 0.80 12.40
CA VAL A 58 -5.15 -0.31 11.76
C VAL A 58 -6.07 -1.12 10.86
N ALA A 59 -5.58 -1.41 9.68
CA ALA A 59 -6.30 -2.22 8.71
C ALA A 59 -5.80 -3.66 8.68
N ALA A 60 -6.73 -4.58 8.49
CA ALA A 60 -6.49 -5.97 8.10
C ALA A 60 -7.67 -6.44 7.23
N THR A 61 -7.38 -7.19 6.16
CA THR A 61 -8.43 -7.75 5.30
C THR A 61 -9.15 -8.89 6.00
N THR A 62 -8.39 -9.75 6.68
CA THR A 62 -8.90 -10.90 7.44
C THR A 62 -8.86 -10.57 8.93
N GLN A 63 -9.93 -9.97 9.48
CA GLN A 63 -9.98 -9.50 10.87
C GLN A 63 -10.34 -10.62 11.86
N ILE A 64 -9.58 -11.69 11.88
CA ILE A 64 -9.72 -12.85 12.77
C ILE A 64 -8.39 -13.14 13.48
N GLY A 65 -8.43 -13.97 14.52
CA GLY A 65 -7.24 -14.37 15.25
C GLY A 65 -6.41 -13.17 15.73
N ASP A 66 -5.11 -13.19 15.44
CA ASP A 66 -4.18 -12.12 15.80
C ASP A 66 -4.21 -10.89 14.86
N GLN A 67 -5.10 -10.87 13.87
CA GLN A 67 -5.49 -9.69 13.07
C GLN A 67 -6.86 -9.12 13.53
N GLY A 68 -7.49 -9.75 14.49
CA GLY A 68 -8.79 -9.34 15.06
C GLY A 68 -8.67 -8.47 16.31
N LEU A 69 -9.71 -8.54 17.14
CA LEU A 69 -9.82 -7.88 18.46
C LEU A 69 -9.49 -6.38 18.41
N THR A 70 -10.07 -5.67 17.45
CA THR A 70 -9.81 -4.23 17.30
C THR A 70 -8.31 -3.95 17.27
N ILE A 71 -7.63 -4.49 16.25
CA ILE A 71 -6.16 -4.54 16.19
C ILE A 71 -5.49 -3.16 16.39
N GLY A 72 -6.14 -2.05 15.99
CA GLY A 72 -5.62 -0.71 16.24
C GLY A 72 -5.43 -0.45 17.73
N ARG A 73 -6.39 -0.84 18.56
CA ARG A 73 -6.33 -0.68 20.01
C ARG A 73 -5.38 -1.69 20.66
N SER A 74 -5.50 -2.98 20.32
CA SER A 74 -4.68 -4.03 20.93
C SER A 74 -3.19 -3.85 20.62
N ALA A 75 -2.84 -3.55 19.36
CA ALA A 75 -1.47 -3.28 18.96
C ALA A 75 -0.92 -1.98 19.59
N GLY A 76 -1.76 -0.94 19.73
CA GLY A 76 -1.40 0.29 20.42
C GLY A 76 -0.99 0.04 21.88
N ILE A 77 -1.79 -0.73 22.63
CA ILE A 77 -1.45 -1.13 24.00
C ILE A 77 -0.15 -1.93 24.04
N LEU A 78 0.00 -2.93 23.18
CA LEU A 78 1.20 -3.76 23.10
C LEU A 78 2.45 -2.96 22.70
N ALA A 79 2.28 -1.91 21.90
CA ALA A 79 3.36 -1.00 21.53
C ALA A 79 3.80 -0.09 22.69
N GLY A 80 2.97 0.05 23.72
CA GLY A 80 3.25 0.87 24.90
C GLY A 80 2.56 2.24 24.88
N LEU A 81 1.56 2.43 24.00
CA LEU A 81 0.75 3.65 24.05
C LEU A 81 -0.03 3.75 25.37
N PRO A 82 -0.22 4.94 25.92
CA PRO A 82 -1.04 5.16 27.11
C PRO A 82 -2.46 4.63 26.98
N ALA A 83 -3.07 4.26 28.09
CA ALA A 83 -4.46 3.77 28.12
C ALA A 83 -5.48 4.80 27.60
N SER A 84 -5.13 6.09 27.62
CA SER A 84 -5.93 7.18 27.08
C SER A 84 -6.06 7.17 25.56
N VAL A 85 -5.12 6.56 24.84
CA VAL A 85 -5.12 6.55 23.36
C VAL A 85 -6.09 5.46 22.87
N PRO A 86 -7.21 5.80 22.22
CA PRO A 86 -8.14 4.83 21.64
C PRO A 86 -7.54 4.18 20.38
N GLY A 87 -8.30 3.26 19.78
CA GLY A 87 -7.89 2.66 18.51
C GLY A 87 -9.01 1.79 17.95
N TYR A 88 -9.01 1.63 16.63
CA TYR A 88 -10.03 0.87 15.91
C TYR A 88 -9.44 0.11 14.71
N SER A 89 -10.25 -0.77 14.15
CA SER A 89 -9.91 -1.53 12.95
C SER A 89 -10.70 -1.05 11.76
N VAL A 90 -10.09 -1.10 10.57
CA VAL A 90 -10.77 -0.83 9.31
C VAL A 90 -10.50 -1.96 8.32
N ASP A 91 -11.41 -2.13 7.35
CA ASP A 91 -11.22 -3.00 6.20
C ASP A 91 -11.61 -2.24 4.92
N ARG A 92 -10.75 -2.29 3.97
CA ARG A 92 -11.00 -2.04 2.54
C ARG A 92 -10.01 -2.88 1.73
N MET A 93 -9.91 -4.15 2.08
CA MET A 93 -9.04 -5.12 1.43
C MET A 93 -7.63 -4.56 1.16
N CYS A 94 -7.13 -4.64 -0.09
CA CYS A 94 -5.80 -4.15 -0.47
C CYS A 94 -5.52 -2.69 -0.05
N ALA A 95 -6.53 -1.83 -0.06
CA ALA A 95 -6.41 -0.43 0.34
C ALA A 95 -6.69 -0.19 1.84
N GLY A 96 -6.55 -1.20 2.68
CA GLY A 96 -6.80 -1.08 4.10
C GLY A 96 -6.00 0.04 4.76
N ALA A 97 -4.67 0.02 4.67
CA ALA A 97 -3.81 1.07 5.24
C ALA A 97 -4.03 2.45 4.58
N MET A 98 -4.30 2.49 3.27
CA MET A 98 -4.70 3.74 2.61
C MET A 98 -5.99 4.30 3.21
N THR A 99 -6.94 3.41 3.55
CA THR A 99 -8.20 3.80 4.21
C THR A 99 -7.95 4.25 5.65
N ALA A 100 -7.07 3.58 6.40
CA ALA A 100 -6.67 4.02 7.73
C ALA A 100 -6.10 5.45 7.68
N VAL A 101 -5.15 5.71 6.78
CA VAL A 101 -4.57 7.05 6.55
C VAL A 101 -5.65 8.06 6.19
N THR A 102 -6.50 7.79 5.20
CA THR A 102 -7.52 8.77 4.76
C THR A 102 -8.60 8.99 5.80
N THR A 103 -8.91 8.01 6.66
CA THR A 103 -9.91 8.15 7.72
C THR A 103 -9.38 9.03 8.86
N VAL A 104 -8.16 8.80 9.35
CA VAL A 104 -7.57 9.67 10.39
C VAL A 104 -7.30 11.06 9.82
N SER A 105 -6.88 11.17 8.56
CA SER A 105 -6.72 12.47 7.88
C SER A 105 -8.02 13.25 7.82
N ALA A 106 -9.15 12.61 7.53
CA ALA A 106 -10.46 13.27 7.57
C ALA A 106 -10.81 13.76 8.99
N GLY A 107 -10.46 13.01 10.03
CA GLY A 107 -10.58 13.43 11.43
C GLY A 107 -9.75 14.67 11.75
N ILE A 108 -8.49 14.71 11.26
CA ILE A 108 -7.59 15.85 11.41
C ILE A 108 -8.14 17.09 10.66
N MET A 109 -8.53 16.91 9.39
CA MET A 109 -9.14 17.98 8.58
C MET A 109 -10.38 18.58 9.23
N ALA A 110 -11.19 17.75 9.89
CA ALA A 110 -12.39 18.18 10.61
C ALA A 110 -12.11 18.80 11.99
N GLY A 111 -10.87 18.78 12.47
CA GLY A 111 -10.48 19.26 13.79
C GLY A 111 -10.93 18.35 14.94
N ALA A 112 -11.17 17.08 14.67
CA ALA A 112 -11.47 16.06 15.68
C ALA A 112 -10.21 15.37 16.23
N LEU A 113 -9.13 15.38 15.45
CA LEU A 113 -7.83 14.83 15.80
C LEU A 113 -6.74 15.87 15.48
N ASP A 114 -5.63 15.83 16.20
CA ASP A 114 -4.42 16.59 15.92
C ASP A 114 -3.29 15.69 15.42
N VAL A 115 -3.11 14.53 16.06
CA VAL A 115 -2.07 13.54 15.75
C VAL A 115 -2.69 12.15 15.74
N ALA A 116 -2.37 11.34 14.75
CA ALA A 116 -2.88 9.98 14.68
C ALA A 116 -1.85 8.99 14.11
N LEU A 117 -1.93 7.74 14.55
CA LEU A 117 -1.24 6.61 13.92
C LEU A 117 -2.20 5.90 12.97
N ALA A 118 -1.69 5.60 11.78
CA ALA A 118 -2.34 4.69 10.85
C ALA A 118 -1.45 3.47 10.62
N GLY A 119 -2.04 2.30 10.41
CA GLY A 119 -1.30 1.08 10.14
C GLY A 119 -2.07 0.12 9.24
N GLY A 120 -1.38 -0.93 8.83
CA GLY A 120 -2.00 -2.06 8.17
C GLY A 120 -1.15 -3.30 8.31
N VAL A 121 -1.80 -4.44 8.34
CA VAL A 121 -1.15 -5.74 8.43
C VAL A 121 -1.91 -6.76 7.57
N GLU A 122 -1.14 -7.63 6.95
CA GLU A 122 -1.68 -8.87 6.41
C GLU A 122 -0.67 -9.98 6.65
N HIS A 123 -1.17 -11.11 7.12
CA HIS A 123 -0.37 -12.29 7.41
C HIS A 123 -0.99 -13.50 6.72
N MET A 124 -0.73 -13.63 5.41
CA MET A 124 -1.38 -14.66 4.59
C MET A 124 -0.89 -16.07 4.87
N THR A 125 0.18 -16.22 5.66
CA THR A 125 0.60 -17.52 6.18
C THR A 125 -0.31 -18.02 7.29
N ARG A 126 -0.66 -17.14 8.26
CA ARG A 126 -1.49 -17.51 9.41
C ARG A 126 -2.98 -17.40 9.10
N HIS A 127 -3.32 -16.45 8.26
CA HIS A 127 -4.68 -16.15 7.80
C HIS A 127 -4.72 -16.16 6.27
N PRO A 128 -4.81 -17.35 5.65
CA PRO A 128 -4.87 -17.47 4.21
C PRO A 128 -6.01 -16.65 3.60
N MET A 129 -5.78 -16.11 2.41
CA MET A 129 -6.79 -15.33 1.69
C MET A 129 -8.09 -16.13 1.56
N GLY A 130 -9.19 -15.55 2.03
CA GLY A 130 -10.50 -16.20 2.03
C GLY A 130 -10.85 -16.93 3.34
N GLU A 131 -9.96 -17.00 4.32
CA GLU A 131 -10.27 -17.57 5.63
C GLU A 131 -11.38 -16.75 6.32
N GLY A 132 -12.39 -17.44 6.83
CA GLY A 132 -13.51 -16.80 7.54
C GLY A 132 -14.43 -15.94 6.66
N ILE A 133 -14.27 -15.94 5.34
CA ILE A 133 -15.15 -15.22 4.41
C ILE A 133 -16.36 -16.10 4.08
N ASP A 134 -17.55 -15.54 4.24
CA ASP A 134 -18.83 -16.15 3.84
C ASP A 134 -19.56 -15.20 2.87
N PRO A 135 -19.23 -15.21 1.56
CA PRO A 135 -19.89 -14.37 0.59
C PRO A 135 -21.36 -14.74 0.46
N ASN A 136 -22.24 -13.73 0.49
CA ASN A 136 -23.66 -13.97 0.32
C ASN A 136 -23.91 -14.67 -1.03
N PRO A 137 -24.55 -15.86 -1.05
CA PRO A 137 -24.77 -16.64 -2.27
C PRO A 137 -25.64 -15.89 -3.30
N ARG A 138 -26.35 -14.85 -2.91
CA ARG A 138 -27.12 -13.99 -3.82
C ARG A 138 -26.22 -13.25 -4.80
N PHE A 139 -24.95 -13.01 -4.49
CA PHE A 139 -24.01 -12.40 -5.45
C PHE A 139 -24.05 -13.15 -6.80
N VAL A 140 -23.97 -14.46 -6.74
CA VAL A 140 -23.97 -15.32 -7.94
C VAL A 140 -25.38 -15.66 -8.41
N ALA A 141 -26.29 -16.02 -7.48
CA ALA A 141 -27.66 -16.44 -7.81
C ALA A 141 -28.47 -15.33 -8.52
N GLU A 142 -28.27 -14.08 -8.11
CA GLU A 142 -28.93 -12.92 -8.74
C GLU A 142 -28.06 -12.27 -9.85
N LYS A 143 -26.92 -12.88 -10.19
CA LYS A 143 -26.00 -12.38 -11.24
C LYS A 143 -25.50 -10.95 -10.97
N LEU A 144 -25.32 -10.59 -9.69
CA LEU A 144 -24.80 -9.29 -9.29
C LEU A 144 -23.28 -9.24 -9.41
N VAL A 145 -22.62 -10.38 -9.21
CA VAL A 145 -21.16 -10.55 -9.28
C VAL A 145 -20.88 -11.86 -10.01
N ASP A 146 -19.96 -11.84 -10.95
CA ASP A 146 -19.45 -13.05 -11.59
C ASP A 146 -18.62 -13.86 -10.59
N THR A 147 -18.68 -15.19 -10.64
CA THR A 147 -17.87 -16.08 -9.80
C THR A 147 -16.38 -15.83 -9.95
N ASP A 148 -15.93 -15.45 -11.13
CA ASP A 148 -14.53 -15.13 -11.41
C ASP A 148 -14.05 -13.86 -10.70
N ALA A 149 -14.95 -12.96 -10.32
CA ALA A 149 -14.65 -11.74 -9.57
C ALA A 149 -14.11 -11.99 -8.16
N LEU A 150 -14.34 -13.18 -7.60
CA LEU A 150 -13.82 -13.57 -6.29
C LEU A 150 -12.39 -14.16 -6.35
N VAL A 151 -11.83 -14.34 -7.55
CA VAL A 151 -10.50 -14.87 -7.78
C VAL A 151 -9.64 -13.81 -8.46
N MET A 152 -8.79 -13.15 -7.71
CA MET A 152 -8.05 -11.96 -8.19
C MET A 152 -7.27 -12.19 -9.49
N GLY A 153 -6.63 -13.34 -9.66
CA GLY A 153 -5.93 -13.65 -10.90
C GLY A 153 -6.86 -13.81 -12.11
N LYS A 154 -8.11 -14.27 -11.93
CA LYS A 154 -9.10 -14.31 -12.99
C LYS A 154 -9.54 -12.88 -13.37
N THR A 155 -9.71 -11.98 -12.40
CA THR A 155 -10.02 -10.57 -12.72
C THR A 155 -8.90 -9.92 -13.54
N ALA A 156 -7.64 -10.27 -13.28
CA ALA A 156 -6.51 -9.81 -14.07
C ALA A 156 -6.52 -10.36 -15.51
N GLU A 157 -6.89 -11.65 -15.69
CA GLU A 157 -7.11 -12.20 -17.03
C GLU A 157 -8.23 -11.48 -17.79
N ASN A 158 -9.32 -11.08 -17.11
CA ASN A 158 -10.40 -10.31 -17.71
C ASN A 158 -9.93 -8.93 -18.18
N ILE A 159 -8.98 -8.31 -17.49
CA ILE A 159 -8.35 -7.05 -17.95
C ILE A 159 -7.56 -7.29 -19.24
N HIS A 160 -6.81 -8.38 -19.33
CA HIS A 160 -6.13 -8.74 -20.58
C HIS A 160 -7.09 -8.94 -21.75
N ASP A 161 -8.30 -9.47 -21.51
CA ASP A 161 -9.29 -9.62 -22.56
C ASP A 161 -9.89 -8.26 -22.98
N ARG A 162 -10.07 -7.35 -22.01
CA ARG A 162 -10.57 -5.99 -22.28
C ARG A 162 -9.54 -5.10 -22.97
N TYR A 163 -8.25 -5.34 -22.69
CA TYR A 163 -7.10 -4.59 -23.24
C TYR A 163 -6.15 -5.54 -23.99
N PRO A 164 -6.56 -6.06 -25.18
CA PRO A 164 -5.82 -7.10 -25.89
C PRO A 164 -4.41 -6.66 -26.34
N GLN A 165 -4.16 -5.34 -26.43
CA GLN A 165 -2.84 -4.78 -26.70
C GLN A 165 -1.85 -4.99 -25.53
N ILE A 166 -2.34 -5.27 -24.33
CA ILE A 166 -1.47 -5.64 -23.21
C ILE A 166 -1.21 -7.14 -23.31
N THR A 167 -0.17 -7.51 -24.03
CA THR A 167 0.24 -8.92 -24.21
C THR A 167 0.92 -9.45 -22.97
N LYS A 168 1.04 -10.80 -22.85
CA LYS A 168 1.84 -11.42 -21.78
C LYS A 168 3.27 -10.89 -21.78
N GLU A 169 3.89 -10.77 -22.96
CA GLU A 169 5.27 -10.27 -23.11
C GLU A 169 5.41 -8.84 -22.57
N ARG A 170 4.44 -7.95 -22.86
CA ARG A 170 4.42 -6.58 -22.34
C ARG A 170 4.31 -6.58 -20.81
N ALA A 171 3.43 -7.41 -20.24
CA ALA A 171 3.29 -7.58 -18.80
C ALA A 171 4.56 -8.15 -18.14
N ASP A 172 5.19 -9.13 -18.78
CA ASP A 172 6.46 -9.71 -18.30
C ASP A 172 7.61 -8.70 -18.34
N ARG A 173 7.67 -7.85 -19.38
CA ARG A 173 8.65 -6.76 -19.48
C ARG A 173 8.50 -5.75 -18.37
N TYR A 174 7.27 -5.33 -18.08
CA TYR A 174 6.96 -4.47 -16.94
C TYR A 174 7.43 -5.11 -15.62
N ALA A 175 7.08 -6.37 -15.39
CA ALA A 175 7.47 -7.10 -14.19
C ALA A 175 9.00 -7.21 -14.01
N MET A 176 9.73 -7.47 -15.11
CA MET A 176 11.19 -7.46 -15.09
C MET A 176 11.73 -6.05 -14.72
N GLY A 177 11.08 -4.99 -15.22
CA GLY A 177 11.39 -3.60 -14.86
C GLY A 177 11.24 -3.35 -13.37
N SER A 178 10.13 -3.81 -12.75
CA SER A 178 9.90 -3.71 -11.30
C SER A 178 11.00 -4.41 -10.50
N GLN A 179 11.41 -5.62 -10.89
CA GLN A 179 12.51 -6.34 -10.23
C GLN A 179 13.84 -5.58 -10.32
N ARG A 180 14.16 -5.02 -11.50
CA ARG A 180 15.39 -4.23 -11.72
C ARG A 180 15.41 -2.94 -10.90
N LYS A 181 14.30 -2.19 -10.88
CA LYS A 181 14.14 -0.97 -10.08
C LYS A 181 14.30 -1.28 -8.58
N THR A 182 13.67 -2.32 -8.09
CA THR A 182 13.80 -2.76 -6.69
C THR A 182 15.24 -3.16 -6.34
N ALA A 183 15.91 -3.93 -7.20
CA ALA A 183 17.30 -4.30 -6.98
C ALA A 183 18.23 -3.08 -6.93
N ALA A 184 18.03 -2.13 -7.84
CA ALA A 184 18.78 -0.87 -7.86
C ALA A 184 18.53 -0.03 -6.60
N ALA A 185 17.28 0.06 -6.14
CA ALA A 185 16.89 0.77 -4.93
C ALA A 185 17.52 0.15 -3.66
N TYR A 186 17.58 -1.18 -3.58
CA TYR A 186 18.31 -1.87 -2.51
C TYR A 186 19.81 -1.60 -2.55
N ALA A 187 20.42 -1.70 -3.73
CA ALA A 187 21.86 -1.44 -3.93
C ALA A 187 22.25 0.00 -3.58
N ALA A 188 21.36 0.96 -3.85
CA ALA A 188 21.55 2.37 -3.50
C ALA A 188 21.24 2.69 -2.02
N GLY A 189 20.70 1.75 -1.24
CA GLY A 189 20.35 1.99 0.17
C GLY A 189 19.05 2.77 0.38
N HIS A 190 18.21 2.90 -0.64
CA HIS A 190 16.99 3.70 -0.55
C HIS A 190 15.86 3.01 0.24
N LEU A 191 15.78 1.68 0.24
CA LEU A 191 14.69 0.94 0.87
C LEU A 191 14.93 0.62 2.34
N GLN A 192 16.18 0.37 2.74
CA GLN A 192 16.54 -0.08 4.08
C GLN A 192 16.12 0.89 5.21
N PRO A 193 16.19 2.23 5.03
CA PRO A 193 15.79 3.16 6.09
C PRO A 193 14.34 3.03 6.55
N ASP A 194 13.43 2.57 5.68
CA ASP A 194 12.01 2.44 6.00
C ASP A 194 11.64 1.04 6.51
N ILE A 195 12.59 0.10 6.45
CA ILE A 195 12.39 -1.29 6.88
C ILE A 195 12.76 -1.44 8.35
N VAL A 196 11.81 -1.90 9.15
CA VAL A 196 11.98 -2.22 10.58
C VAL A 196 12.42 -3.67 10.70
N PRO A 197 13.65 -3.97 11.11
CA PRO A 197 14.08 -5.35 11.28
C PRO A 197 13.26 -6.10 12.33
N VAL A 198 12.93 -7.36 12.04
CA VAL A 198 12.13 -8.22 12.92
C VAL A 198 12.94 -9.45 13.30
N ALA A 199 13.13 -9.67 14.59
CA ALA A 199 13.68 -10.92 15.09
C ALA A 199 12.62 -12.03 15.01
N VAL A 200 12.96 -13.14 14.38
CA VAL A 200 12.09 -14.31 14.20
C VAL A 200 12.74 -15.56 14.77
N PRO A 201 11.98 -16.54 15.27
CA PRO A 201 12.53 -17.82 15.70
C PRO A 201 13.23 -18.54 14.55
N SER A 202 14.42 -19.11 14.79
CA SER A 202 15.18 -19.87 13.80
C SER A 202 15.99 -20.97 14.51
N GLY A 203 15.59 -22.21 14.33
CA GLY A 203 16.17 -23.35 15.05
C GLY A 203 16.03 -23.17 16.57
N GLU A 204 17.15 -23.26 17.30
CA GLU A 204 17.18 -23.02 18.75
C GLU A 204 17.38 -21.55 19.16
N GLY A 205 17.41 -20.62 18.19
CA GLY A 205 17.72 -19.21 18.42
C GLY A 205 16.81 -18.25 17.67
N TRP A 206 17.38 -17.10 17.33
CA TRP A 206 16.69 -16.01 16.66
C TRP A 206 17.50 -15.54 15.46
N THR A 207 16.82 -15.20 14.37
CA THR A 207 17.39 -14.55 13.19
C THR A 207 16.74 -13.20 12.98
N LEU A 208 17.52 -12.21 12.53
CA LEU A 208 17.01 -10.87 12.21
C LEU A 208 16.65 -10.83 10.71
N VAL A 209 15.38 -10.65 10.40
CA VAL A 209 14.88 -10.41 9.05
C VAL A 209 14.85 -8.91 8.82
N SER A 210 15.64 -8.40 7.85
CA SER A 210 15.82 -6.97 7.58
C SER A 210 15.68 -6.60 6.10
N ILE A 211 15.36 -7.58 5.24
CA ILE A 211 15.15 -7.39 3.82
C ILE A 211 13.91 -8.17 3.37
N ASP A 212 13.27 -7.73 2.28
CA ASP A 212 12.13 -8.45 1.68
C ASP A 212 12.56 -9.79 1.10
N GLU A 213 11.70 -10.80 1.20
CA GLU A 213 11.95 -12.12 0.61
C GLU A 213 11.55 -12.21 -0.87
N GLY A 214 10.85 -11.20 -1.38
CA GLY A 214 10.28 -11.19 -2.74
C GLY A 214 11.27 -10.96 -3.87
N PRO A 215 12.24 -10.01 -3.75
CA PRO A 215 13.06 -9.56 -4.87
C PRO A 215 13.85 -10.67 -5.55
N ARG A 216 13.89 -10.62 -6.88
CA ARG A 216 14.60 -11.56 -7.76
C ARG A 216 15.37 -10.79 -8.83
N PRO A 217 16.54 -10.24 -8.49
CA PRO A 217 17.32 -9.39 -9.39
C PRO A 217 17.73 -10.09 -10.70
N GLU A 218 17.83 -11.43 -10.68
CA GLU A 218 18.21 -12.25 -11.85
C GLU A 218 17.04 -12.56 -12.80
N THR A 219 15.88 -11.89 -12.63
CA THR A 219 14.70 -12.11 -13.48
C THR A 219 15.00 -11.77 -14.93
N THR A 220 14.67 -12.69 -15.86
CA THR A 220 14.82 -12.51 -17.29
C THR A 220 13.47 -12.68 -18.00
N LEU A 221 13.32 -12.09 -19.19
CA LEU A 221 12.10 -12.26 -20.00
C LEU A 221 11.90 -13.71 -20.41
N GLU A 222 12.97 -14.44 -20.72
CA GLU A 222 12.91 -15.85 -21.08
C GLU A 222 12.36 -16.69 -19.90
N GLY A 223 12.86 -16.43 -18.68
CA GLY A 223 12.37 -17.09 -17.47
C GLY A 223 10.89 -16.81 -17.21
N LEU A 224 10.46 -15.55 -17.39
CA LEU A 224 9.06 -15.14 -17.25
C LEU A 224 8.14 -15.77 -18.31
N ALA A 225 8.61 -15.85 -19.57
CA ALA A 225 7.85 -16.43 -20.67
C ALA A 225 7.48 -17.91 -20.41
N GLY A 226 8.37 -18.65 -19.76
CA GLY A 226 8.18 -20.08 -19.40
C GLY A 226 7.26 -20.34 -18.21
N LEU A 227 6.78 -19.32 -17.50
CA LEU A 227 5.94 -19.50 -16.30
C LEU A 227 4.51 -19.94 -16.67
N LYS A 228 3.95 -20.82 -15.80
CA LYS A 228 2.57 -21.30 -15.92
C LYS A 228 1.55 -20.18 -15.73
N THR A 229 0.42 -20.31 -16.40
CA THR A 229 -0.76 -19.43 -16.28
C THR A 229 -1.86 -20.14 -15.48
N PRO A 230 -1.85 -20.05 -14.13
CA PRO A 230 -2.65 -20.91 -13.26
C PRO A 230 -4.14 -20.57 -13.25
N PHE A 231 -4.53 -19.37 -13.69
CA PHE A 231 -5.90 -18.89 -13.58
C PHE A 231 -6.75 -19.24 -14.80
N ARG A 232 -6.13 -19.48 -15.95
CA ARG A 232 -6.83 -19.80 -17.20
C ARG A 232 -5.89 -20.59 -18.12
N PRO A 233 -6.40 -21.62 -18.85
CA PRO A 233 -5.63 -22.23 -19.94
C PRO A 233 -5.25 -21.17 -20.99
N HIS A 234 -3.98 -21.17 -21.40
CA HIS A 234 -3.44 -20.14 -22.31
C HIS A 234 -3.64 -18.70 -21.85
N GLY A 235 -3.67 -18.47 -20.52
CA GLY A 235 -3.78 -17.16 -19.91
C GLY A 235 -2.48 -16.34 -20.07
N ARG A 236 -2.49 -15.15 -19.48
CA ARG A 236 -1.38 -14.20 -19.54
C ARG A 236 -0.83 -13.84 -18.15
N VAL A 237 -1.61 -14.14 -17.12
CA VAL A 237 -1.24 -13.88 -15.71
C VAL A 237 -0.41 -15.03 -15.16
N THR A 238 0.75 -14.72 -14.61
CA THR A 238 1.69 -15.69 -14.03
C THR A 238 2.18 -15.22 -12.66
N ALA A 239 2.83 -16.09 -11.91
CA ALA A 239 3.50 -15.70 -10.67
C ALA A 239 4.64 -14.69 -10.87
N GLY A 240 5.14 -14.53 -12.09
CA GLY A 240 6.22 -13.59 -12.41
C GLY A 240 5.75 -12.18 -12.76
N ASN A 241 4.49 -12.01 -13.21
CA ASN A 241 3.91 -10.72 -13.54
C ASN A 241 2.76 -10.32 -12.60
N SER A 242 2.78 -10.90 -11.39
CA SER A 242 1.85 -10.63 -10.30
C SER A 242 2.61 -10.48 -8.98
N SER A 243 2.03 -9.79 -8.02
CA SER A 243 2.53 -9.79 -6.66
C SER A 243 2.37 -11.17 -6.00
N GLY A 244 3.24 -11.48 -5.06
CA GLY A 244 3.15 -12.72 -4.27
C GLY A 244 2.09 -12.64 -3.16
N LEU A 245 1.85 -13.77 -2.49
CA LEU A 245 1.17 -13.83 -1.20
C LEU A 245 2.20 -13.53 -0.11
N ASN A 246 1.93 -12.54 0.73
CA ASN A 246 2.93 -11.98 1.62
C ASN A 246 2.42 -11.73 3.03
N ASP A 247 3.37 -11.71 3.95
CA ASP A 247 3.19 -11.33 5.34
C ASP A 247 3.91 -10.01 5.60
N GLY A 248 3.30 -9.07 6.32
CA GLY A 248 3.95 -7.82 6.67
C GLY A 248 3.01 -6.77 7.25
N ALA A 249 3.61 -5.78 7.89
CA ALA A 249 2.90 -4.66 8.50
C ALA A 249 3.54 -3.32 8.13
N THR A 250 2.74 -2.28 8.18
CA THR A 250 3.15 -0.88 7.97
C THR A 250 2.57 0.02 9.04
N ALA A 251 3.24 1.12 9.32
CA ALA A 251 2.74 2.20 10.17
C ALA A 251 3.09 3.56 9.60
N ALA A 252 2.23 4.54 9.83
CA ALA A 252 2.45 5.94 9.49
C ALA A 252 2.01 6.86 10.64
N LEU A 253 2.71 7.98 10.78
CA LEU A 253 2.36 9.09 11.66
C LEU A 253 1.81 10.23 10.81
N LEU A 254 0.63 10.69 11.17
CA LEU A 254 -0.03 11.84 10.55
C LEU A 254 -0.33 12.89 11.62
N ALA A 255 -0.27 14.15 11.22
CA ALA A 255 -0.62 15.26 12.09
C ALA A 255 -1.28 16.39 11.30
N SER A 256 -1.98 17.28 12.00
CA SER A 256 -2.25 18.58 11.41
C SER A 256 -0.93 19.34 11.21
N GLU A 257 -0.86 20.18 10.20
CA GLU A 257 0.36 20.96 9.92
C GLU A 257 0.75 21.81 11.12
N GLU A 258 -0.22 22.48 11.77
CA GLU A 258 0.00 23.30 12.95
C GLU A 258 0.57 22.49 14.12
N LYS A 259 0.04 21.28 14.35
CA LYS A 259 0.52 20.42 15.44
C LYS A 259 1.88 19.82 15.15
N ALA A 260 2.16 19.50 13.89
CA ALA A 260 3.49 19.08 13.47
C ALA A 260 4.55 20.16 13.72
N ASP A 261 4.22 21.42 13.40
CA ASP A 261 5.10 22.57 13.67
C ASP A 261 5.28 22.83 15.17
N GLU A 262 4.21 22.76 15.95
CA GLU A 262 4.25 22.90 17.42
C GLU A 262 5.17 21.85 18.07
N LEU A 263 5.11 20.62 17.60
CA LEU A 263 5.88 19.49 18.13
C LEU A 263 7.29 19.36 17.48
N GLY A 264 7.62 20.19 16.49
CA GLY A 264 8.88 20.09 15.75
C GLY A 264 9.03 18.80 14.95
N LEU A 265 7.91 18.23 14.46
CA LEU A 265 7.92 17.01 13.64
C LEU A 265 8.32 17.33 12.20
N THR A 266 9.14 16.46 11.61
CA THR A 266 9.52 16.61 10.20
C THR A 266 8.38 16.24 9.30
N LYS A 267 7.92 17.19 8.48
CA LYS A 267 6.88 16.97 7.48
C LYS A 267 7.51 16.46 6.19
N LYS A 268 7.02 15.34 5.65
CA LYS A 268 7.52 14.78 4.38
C LYS A 268 6.65 15.20 3.19
N MET A 269 5.33 15.11 3.34
CA MET A 269 4.38 15.49 2.30
C MET A 269 3.05 15.90 2.92
N ARG A 270 2.27 16.71 2.17
CA ARG A 270 0.94 17.20 2.55
C ARG A 270 -0.11 16.50 1.71
N MET A 271 -1.24 16.12 2.33
CA MET A 271 -2.36 15.54 1.60
C MET A 271 -3.13 16.63 0.85
N VAL A 272 -3.17 16.55 -0.49
CA VAL A 272 -3.95 17.45 -1.35
C VAL A 272 -5.40 16.96 -1.46
N GLY A 273 -5.60 15.67 -1.59
CA GLY A 273 -6.91 15.08 -1.69
C GLY A 273 -6.88 13.59 -1.94
N TYR A 274 -8.05 12.95 -1.83
CA TYR A 274 -8.19 11.53 -2.09
C TYR A 274 -9.58 11.17 -2.64
N ALA A 275 -9.65 10.01 -3.29
CA ALA A 275 -10.92 9.44 -3.71
C ALA A 275 -10.87 7.92 -3.74
N PHE A 276 -12.02 7.32 -3.50
CA PHE A 276 -12.32 5.93 -3.81
C PHE A 276 -13.40 5.88 -4.88
N ALA A 277 -13.33 4.86 -5.74
CA ALA A 277 -14.31 4.62 -6.79
C ALA A 277 -14.61 3.13 -6.92
N GLY A 278 -15.82 2.78 -7.37
CA GLY A 278 -16.21 1.41 -7.69
C GLY A 278 -16.17 1.17 -9.19
N VAL A 279 -15.90 -0.07 -9.56
CA VAL A 279 -15.98 -0.61 -10.93
C VAL A 279 -16.63 -2.00 -10.87
N ALA A 280 -16.92 -2.60 -12.01
CA ALA A 280 -17.39 -3.98 -12.04
C ALA A 280 -16.37 -4.93 -11.36
N PRO A 281 -16.81 -5.79 -10.43
CA PRO A 281 -15.90 -6.62 -9.62
C PRO A 281 -14.96 -7.50 -10.43
N GLU A 282 -15.43 -8.02 -11.56
CA GLU A 282 -14.69 -8.90 -12.47
C GLU A 282 -13.51 -8.21 -13.19
N ILE A 283 -13.41 -6.89 -13.10
CA ILE A 283 -12.30 -6.09 -13.65
C ILE A 283 -11.72 -5.13 -12.60
N MET A 284 -11.65 -5.57 -11.35
CA MET A 284 -11.23 -4.74 -10.20
C MET A 284 -9.92 -3.97 -10.43
N GLY A 285 -9.01 -4.50 -11.24
CA GLY A 285 -7.70 -3.87 -11.49
C GLY A 285 -7.77 -2.55 -12.24
N VAL A 286 -8.90 -2.20 -12.89
CA VAL A 286 -9.07 -0.86 -13.49
C VAL A 286 -9.63 0.17 -12.50
N GLY A 287 -9.95 -0.22 -11.27
CA GLY A 287 -10.42 0.68 -10.21
C GLY A 287 -9.55 1.92 -9.96
N PRO A 288 -8.20 1.85 -10.07
CA PRO A 288 -7.31 3.01 -10.01
C PRO A 288 -7.67 4.15 -10.98
N VAL A 289 -8.19 3.83 -12.17
CA VAL A 289 -8.55 4.83 -13.18
C VAL A 289 -9.62 5.80 -12.65
N PRO A 290 -10.87 5.36 -12.37
CA PRO A 290 -11.90 6.29 -11.92
C PRO A 290 -11.61 6.89 -10.53
N SER A 291 -10.84 6.21 -9.67
CA SER A 291 -10.45 6.83 -8.39
C SER A 291 -9.44 7.96 -8.59
N THR A 292 -8.53 7.83 -9.55
CA THR A 292 -7.57 8.89 -9.92
C THR A 292 -8.27 10.08 -10.59
N GLU A 293 -9.13 9.84 -11.58
CA GLU A 293 -9.92 10.90 -12.20
C GLU A 293 -10.71 11.72 -11.16
N LYS A 294 -11.36 11.02 -10.23
CA LYS A 294 -12.14 11.65 -9.17
C LYS A 294 -11.26 12.41 -8.16
N ALA A 295 -10.06 11.90 -7.84
CA ALA A 295 -9.12 12.58 -6.95
C ALA A 295 -8.56 13.85 -7.60
N LEU A 296 -8.13 13.76 -8.87
CA LEU A 296 -7.65 14.88 -9.66
C LEU A 296 -8.72 15.98 -9.80
N GLN A 297 -9.94 15.60 -10.15
CA GLN A 297 -11.05 16.55 -10.25
C GLN A 297 -11.28 17.32 -8.95
N ARG A 298 -11.23 16.64 -7.80
CA ARG A 298 -11.40 17.26 -6.48
C ARG A 298 -10.26 18.19 -6.11
N ALA A 299 -9.05 17.84 -6.53
CA ALA A 299 -7.85 18.65 -6.29
C ALA A 299 -7.71 19.82 -7.27
N GLY A 300 -8.53 19.88 -8.33
CA GLY A 300 -8.37 20.86 -9.41
C GLY A 300 -7.11 20.65 -10.23
N LEU A 301 -6.62 19.42 -10.29
CA LEU A 301 -5.41 19.01 -11.00
C LEU A 301 -5.75 18.12 -12.20
N THR A 302 -4.79 17.98 -13.09
CA THR A 302 -4.80 17.05 -14.22
C THR A 302 -3.69 16.02 -14.06
N ILE A 303 -3.71 14.95 -14.84
CA ILE A 303 -2.66 13.92 -14.80
C ILE A 303 -1.28 14.47 -15.16
N THR A 304 -1.23 15.56 -15.96
CA THR A 304 0.01 16.21 -16.37
C THR A 304 0.65 17.06 -15.26
N ASP A 305 -0.10 17.36 -14.19
CA ASP A 305 0.43 18.05 -13.01
C ASP A 305 1.13 17.10 -12.04
N ILE A 306 1.02 15.78 -12.28
CA ILE A 306 1.61 14.75 -11.41
C ILE A 306 3.02 14.41 -11.86
N ASP A 307 3.98 14.65 -10.99
CA ASP A 307 5.38 14.42 -11.23
C ASP A 307 5.83 12.98 -10.90
N LEU A 308 5.16 12.31 -9.95
CA LEU A 308 5.54 10.99 -9.45
C LEU A 308 4.31 10.10 -9.22
N PHE A 309 4.42 8.82 -9.56
CA PHE A 309 3.34 7.85 -9.47
C PHE A 309 3.80 6.61 -8.70
N GLU A 310 3.20 6.36 -7.55
CA GLU A 310 3.31 5.09 -6.82
C GLU A 310 2.03 4.28 -7.02
N ILE A 311 2.06 3.35 -7.96
CA ILE A 311 0.95 2.49 -8.34
C ILE A 311 1.19 1.10 -7.77
N ASN A 312 0.27 0.57 -6.99
CA ASN A 312 0.42 -0.80 -6.49
C ASN A 312 0.39 -1.80 -7.64
N GLU A 313 1.35 -2.70 -7.65
CA GLU A 313 1.53 -3.71 -8.70
C GLU A 313 0.93 -5.05 -8.27
N ALA A 314 -0.39 -5.10 -8.05
CA ALA A 314 -1.04 -6.38 -7.80
C ALA A 314 -0.86 -7.34 -8.99
N PHE A 315 -0.96 -6.78 -10.19
CA PHE A 315 -0.72 -7.45 -11.48
C PHE A 315 -0.13 -6.44 -12.47
N ALA A 316 0.84 -6.85 -13.30
CA ALA A 316 1.41 -5.98 -14.31
C ALA A 316 0.34 -5.44 -15.29
N VAL A 317 -0.61 -6.27 -15.71
CA VAL A 317 -1.71 -5.87 -16.62
C VAL A 317 -2.54 -4.73 -16.05
N GLN A 318 -2.73 -4.70 -14.74
CA GLN A 318 -3.50 -3.66 -14.06
C GLN A 318 -2.77 -2.31 -14.08
N VAL A 319 -1.45 -2.31 -13.89
CA VAL A 319 -0.64 -1.09 -14.00
C VAL A 319 -0.63 -0.60 -15.43
N LEU A 320 -0.40 -1.49 -16.40
CA LEU A 320 -0.39 -1.15 -17.83
C LEU A 320 -1.74 -0.64 -18.33
N ALA A 321 -2.86 -1.15 -17.80
CA ALA A 321 -4.18 -0.60 -18.12
C ALA A 321 -4.38 0.82 -17.59
N PHE A 322 -3.79 1.14 -16.42
CA PHE A 322 -3.77 2.50 -15.88
C PHE A 322 -2.89 3.42 -16.72
N THR A 323 -1.66 3.02 -17.03
CA THR A 323 -0.72 3.83 -17.82
C THR A 323 -1.24 4.07 -19.23
N ASP A 324 -1.80 3.05 -19.90
CA ASP A 324 -2.47 3.19 -21.22
C ASP A 324 -3.60 4.23 -21.17
N HIS A 325 -4.44 4.19 -20.13
CA HIS A 325 -5.57 5.13 -20.00
C HIS A 325 -5.13 6.59 -19.91
N PHE A 326 -4.04 6.86 -19.19
CA PHE A 326 -3.53 8.22 -18.99
C PHE A 326 -2.45 8.62 -19.99
N GLY A 327 -2.11 7.79 -20.95
CA GLY A 327 -1.07 8.06 -21.96
C GLY A 327 0.34 8.15 -21.38
N ILE A 328 0.61 7.36 -20.34
CA ILE A 328 1.91 7.25 -19.66
C ILE A 328 2.68 6.09 -20.30
N ASP A 329 3.95 6.29 -20.64
CA ASP A 329 4.80 5.24 -21.22
C ASP A 329 5.08 4.10 -20.22
N ASP A 330 5.26 2.87 -20.73
CA ASP A 330 5.54 1.69 -19.88
C ASP A 330 6.86 1.80 -19.11
N GLU A 331 7.81 2.55 -19.64
CA GLU A 331 9.14 2.77 -19.07
C GLU A 331 9.28 4.17 -18.45
N ASP A 332 8.18 4.91 -18.28
CA ASP A 332 8.20 6.24 -17.67
C ASP A 332 8.90 6.18 -16.30
N PRO A 333 10.02 6.91 -16.12
CA PRO A 333 10.79 6.87 -14.88
C PRO A 333 10.04 7.40 -13.66
N ARG A 334 8.94 8.13 -13.87
CA ARG A 334 8.08 8.67 -12.80
C ARG A 334 7.19 7.59 -12.16
N VAL A 335 7.01 6.44 -12.83
CA VAL A 335 6.16 5.34 -12.35
C VAL A 335 7.00 4.37 -11.54
N ASN A 336 6.65 4.20 -10.26
CA ASN A 336 7.31 3.28 -9.33
C ASN A 336 8.84 3.33 -9.43
N PRO A 337 9.49 4.48 -9.16
CA PRO A 337 10.94 4.64 -9.34
C PRO A 337 11.77 3.62 -8.55
N LEU A 338 11.28 3.21 -7.38
CA LEU A 338 11.94 2.25 -6.48
C LEU A 338 11.50 0.80 -6.72
N GLY A 339 10.72 0.54 -7.78
CA GLY A 339 10.06 -0.73 -8.00
C GLY A 339 8.79 -0.87 -7.15
N GLY A 340 8.16 -2.05 -7.18
CA GLY A 340 6.85 -2.21 -6.53
C GLY A 340 6.51 -3.62 -6.09
N ALA A 341 5.24 -3.88 -5.92
CA ALA A 341 4.70 -5.08 -5.27
C ALA A 341 5.02 -6.39 -6.00
N ILE A 342 5.25 -6.36 -7.31
CA ILE A 342 5.71 -7.55 -8.06
C ILE A 342 7.05 -8.04 -7.50
N ALA A 343 7.91 -7.12 -7.11
CA ALA A 343 9.21 -7.44 -6.56
C ALA A 343 9.18 -7.59 -5.03
N VAL A 344 8.71 -6.57 -4.30
CA VAL A 344 8.79 -6.56 -2.83
C VAL A 344 7.67 -7.35 -2.16
N GLY A 345 6.52 -7.54 -2.82
CA GLY A 345 5.35 -8.22 -2.27
C GLY A 345 4.16 -7.31 -1.98
N HIS A 346 3.01 -7.94 -1.69
CA HIS A 346 1.73 -7.27 -1.46
C HIS A 346 0.98 -7.90 -0.28
N PRO A 347 1.39 -7.61 0.98
CA PRO A 347 0.57 -7.96 2.13
C PRO A 347 -0.65 -7.02 2.17
N LEU A 348 -1.71 -7.39 1.49
CA LEU A 348 -2.93 -6.65 1.10
C LEU A 348 -3.14 -5.34 1.87
N ALA A 349 -3.69 -5.45 3.10
CA ALA A 349 -4.10 -4.29 3.89
C ALA A 349 -2.93 -3.38 4.30
N SER A 350 -1.67 -3.83 4.26
CA SER A 350 -0.51 -3.00 4.63
C SER A 350 0.03 -2.15 3.49
N SER A 351 -0.24 -2.50 2.23
CA SER A 351 0.46 -1.95 1.07
C SER A 351 0.24 -0.45 0.85
N GLY A 352 -0.90 0.10 1.28
CA GLY A 352 -1.19 1.53 1.07
C GLY A 352 -0.15 2.47 1.69
N ILE A 353 0.31 2.20 2.91
CA ILE A 353 1.35 3.00 3.57
C ILE A 353 2.72 2.76 2.92
N ARG A 354 3.02 1.53 2.42
CA ARG A 354 4.25 1.29 1.66
C ARG A 354 4.35 2.21 0.44
N LEU A 355 3.25 2.37 -0.33
CA LEU A 355 3.19 3.31 -1.45
C LEU A 355 3.49 4.74 -1.00
N MET A 356 2.88 5.19 0.10
CA MET A 356 3.07 6.54 0.63
C MET A 356 4.51 6.77 1.12
N SER A 357 5.12 5.77 1.78
CA SER A 357 6.51 5.85 2.22
C SER A 357 7.48 5.92 1.03
N TYR A 358 7.21 5.15 -0.04
CA TYR A 358 7.99 5.22 -1.27
C TYR A 358 7.84 6.58 -1.94
N LEU A 359 6.62 7.11 -2.08
CA LEU A 359 6.41 8.43 -2.64
C LEU A 359 7.12 9.53 -1.83
N ALA A 360 7.09 9.44 -0.49
CA ALA A 360 7.83 10.38 0.36
C ALA A 360 9.34 10.31 0.09
N LYS A 361 9.88 9.11 -0.14
CA LYS A 361 11.27 8.90 -0.53
C LYS A 361 11.56 9.43 -1.93
N ASP A 362 10.65 9.22 -2.87
CA ASP A 362 10.77 9.75 -4.24
C ASP A 362 10.81 11.28 -4.25
N PHE A 363 10.04 11.95 -3.38
CA PHE A 363 10.13 13.40 -3.18
C PHE A 363 11.49 13.83 -2.60
N GLU A 364 12.04 13.09 -1.63
CA GLU A 364 13.39 13.34 -1.09
C GLU A 364 14.46 13.26 -2.19
N MET A 365 14.34 12.29 -3.11
CA MET A 365 15.27 12.12 -4.23
C MET A 365 15.05 13.12 -5.37
N ASN A 366 13.82 13.65 -5.50
CA ASN A 366 13.41 14.55 -6.56
C ASN A 366 12.81 15.85 -5.99
N PRO A 367 13.63 16.76 -5.44
CA PRO A 367 13.15 17.96 -4.76
C PRO A 367 12.40 18.94 -5.69
N ASN A 368 12.50 18.77 -7.00
CA ASN A 368 11.74 19.53 -8.00
C ASN A 368 10.38 18.91 -8.36
N ALA A 369 10.07 17.70 -7.87
CA ALA A 369 8.75 17.12 -8.00
C ALA A 369 7.81 17.78 -6.97
N ARG A 370 6.68 18.30 -7.43
CA ARG A 370 5.69 18.96 -6.59
C ARG A 370 4.57 18.04 -6.16
N TYR A 371 3.93 17.39 -7.12
CA TYR A 371 2.80 16.51 -6.85
C TYR A 371 3.13 15.06 -7.13
N GLY A 372 2.71 14.21 -6.24
CA GLY A 372 2.77 12.77 -6.38
C GLY A 372 1.44 12.11 -6.09
N LEU A 373 1.24 10.94 -6.67
CA LEU A 373 0.02 10.18 -6.58
C LEU A 373 0.31 8.77 -6.11
N THR A 374 -0.42 8.31 -5.08
CA THR A 374 -0.45 6.90 -4.69
C THR A 374 -1.79 6.30 -5.09
N THR A 375 -1.80 5.18 -5.80
CA THR A 375 -3.04 4.52 -6.23
C THR A 375 -2.95 3.02 -6.20
N MET A 376 -4.10 2.36 -6.02
CA MET A 376 -4.18 0.90 -6.00
C MET A 376 -5.56 0.37 -6.36
N CYS A 377 -5.57 -0.81 -6.98
CA CYS A 377 -6.77 -1.60 -7.16
C CYS A 377 -7.17 -2.30 -5.85
N ILE A 378 -8.45 -2.62 -5.73
CA ILE A 378 -9.02 -3.18 -4.51
C ILE A 378 -10.01 -4.28 -4.91
N GLY A 379 -9.98 -5.40 -4.22
CA GLY A 379 -10.91 -6.50 -4.44
C GLY A 379 -12.37 -6.05 -4.45
N LEU A 380 -13.25 -6.85 -5.05
CA LEU A 380 -14.67 -6.55 -5.27
C LEU A 380 -14.92 -5.30 -6.13
N GLY A 381 -13.97 -4.92 -6.99
CA GLY A 381 -14.19 -3.86 -7.97
C GLY A 381 -14.11 -2.45 -7.39
N MET A 382 -13.01 -2.10 -6.75
CA MET A 382 -12.77 -0.77 -6.24
C MET A 382 -11.37 -0.26 -6.60
N GLY A 383 -11.17 1.05 -6.53
CA GLY A 383 -9.86 1.71 -6.57
C GLY A 383 -9.76 2.81 -5.53
N GLY A 384 -8.55 3.07 -5.08
CA GLY A 384 -8.24 4.17 -4.16
C GLY A 384 -7.05 4.97 -4.64
N THR A 385 -7.14 6.30 -4.53
CA THR A 385 -6.08 7.23 -4.93
C THR A 385 -5.96 8.34 -3.90
N VAL A 386 -4.71 8.68 -3.55
CA VAL A 386 -4.37 9.85 -2.72
C VAL A 386 -3.34 10.69 -3.46
N ILE A 387 -3.56 11.99 -3.51
CA ILE A 387 -2.65 12.98 -4.08
C ILE A 387 -1.92 13.70 -2.95
N TRP A 388 -0.62 13.81 -3.11
CA TRP A 388 0.29 14.41 -2.14
C TRP A 388 1.08 15.55 -2.76
N GLU A 389 1.37 16.58 -1.96
CA GLU A 389 2.27 17.66 -2.30
C GLU A 389 3.57 17.52 -1.51
N ASN A 390 4.69 17.67 -2.18
CA ASN A 390 6.00 17.74 -1.57
C ASN A 390 6.14 19.04 -0.78
N VAL A 391 6.20 18.95 0.54
CA VAL A 391 6.35 20.13 1.41
C VAL A 391 7.72 20.82 1.28
N ASN A 392 8.69 20.13 0.67
CA ASN A 392 10.05 20.60 0.42
C ASN A 392 10.27 20.97 -1.06
N TYR A 393 9.20 21.19 -1.83
CA TYR A 393 9.29 21.53 -3.24
C TYR A 393 10.13 22.80 -3.47
N ALA A 394 11.23 22.64 -4.20
CA ALA A 394 12.20 23.71 -4.41
C ALA A 394 11.70 24.88 -5.28
N GLY A 395 10.66 24.68 -6.09
CA GLY A 395 10.06 25.70 -6.94
C GLY A 395 9.06 26.63 -6.22
N ALA A 396 8.84 26.44 -4.93
CA ALA A 396 7.91 27.28 -4.14
C ALA A 396 8.57 28.52 -3.50
N LYS A 397 9.79 28.88 -3.93
CA LYS A 397 10.52 30.06 -3.43
C LYS A 397 10.42 31.25 -4.35
#